data_0746e0672fe92a4094f135e257cabd99
#
_entry.id   0746e0672fe92a4094f135e257cabd99
#
_cell.length_a   1.000
_cell.length_b   1.000
_cell.length_c   1.000
_cell.angle_alpha   90.00
_cell.angle_beta   90.00
_cell.angle_gamma   90.00
#
_symmetry.space_group_name_H-M   'P 1'
#
loop_
_entity.id
_entity.type
_entity.pdbx_description
1 polymer ?
#
loop_
_entity_poly.entity_id
_entity_poly.type
_entity_poly.pdbx_seq_one_letter_code
_entity_poly.pdbx_strand_id
1 'polypeptide(L)'
;MDEKSLYAHILNLSAPWQVKSLSLDENAASVTVTVGIAENTQLTCPACGKSCPVHDHRHRKWRHLDTCQFATIVEASVPRVMCPKHGCHTLLVPWAGPGSRYTLLFESLVL
;
A
#
# COMPACT_ATOMS: atom_id res chain seq x y z
N MET A 1 -6.46 8.92 -18.85
CA MET A 1 -6.05 8.29 -17.56
C MET A 1 -5.19 9.30 -16.80
N ASP A 2 -5.55 9.61 -15.59
CA ASP A 2 -4.74 10.51 -14.79
C ASP A 2 -3.61 9.73 -14.09
N GLU A 3 -2.73 10.47 -13.42
CA GLU A 3 -1.56 9.89 -12.76
C GLU A 3 -1.94 8.90 -11.66
N LYS A 4 -2.96 9.22 -10.88
CA LYS A 4 -3.42 8.34 -9.81
C LYS A 4 -3.99 7.03 -10.36
N SER A 5 -4.77 7.11 -11.44
CA SER A 5 -5.32 5.91 -12.08
C SER A 5 -4.24 5.04 -12.66
N LEU A 6 -3.20 5.65 -13.24
CA LEU A 6 -2.07 4.93 -13.79
C LEU A 6 -1.35 4.12 -12.70
N TYR A 7 -1.03 4.74 -11.58
CA TYR A 7 -0.36 4.04 -10.48
C TYR A 7 -1.25 2.99 -9.83
N ALA A 8 -2.55 3.25 -9.72
CA ALA A 8 -3.49 2.26 -9.21
C ALA A 8 -3.50 1.01 -10.08
N HIS A 9 -3.43 1.19 -11.40
CA HIS A 9 -3.37 0.08 -12.34
C HIS A 9 -2.04 -0.68 -12.26
N ILE A 10 -0.93 0.05 -12.23
CA ILE A 10 0.42 -0.55 -12.15
C ILE A 10 0.58 -1.35 -10.85
N LEU A 11 0.10 -0.82 -9.74
CA LEU A 11 0.19 -1.48 -8.44
C LEU A 11 -0.88 -2.56 -8.25
N ASN A 12 -1.79 -2.71 -9.23
CA ASN A 12 -2.88 -3.66 -9.16
C ASN A 12 -3.78 -3.44 -7.93
N LEU A 13 -4.08 -2.18 -7.66
CA LEU A 13 -4.93 -1.83 -6.53
C LEU A 13 -6.36 -2.24 -6.78
N SER A 14 -6.97 -2.81 -5.76
CA SER A 14 -8.40 -3.12 -5.75
C SER A 14 -9.03 -2.46 -4.53
N ALA A 15 -10.35 -2.22 -4.61
CA ALA A 15 -11.04 -1.69 -3.45
C ALA A 15 -10.75 -2.51 -2.20
N PRO A 16 -10.56 -1.90 -1.03
CA PRO A 16 -10.72 -0.49 -0.72
C PRO A 16 -9.49 0.40 -0.90
N TRP A 17 -8.39 -0.14 -1.44
CA TRP A 17 -7.15 0.60 -1.60
C TRP A 17 -7.22 1.57 -2.77
N GLN A 18 -6.68 2.76 -2.58
CA GLN A 18 -6.66 3.79 -3.62
C GLN A 18 -5.44 4.68 -3.46
N VAL A 19 -5.01 5.31 -4.56
CA VAL A 19 -3.94 6.30 -4.53
C VAL A 19 -4.50 7.60 -3.97
N LYS A 20 -3.92 8.06 -2.86
CA LYS A 20 -4.35 9.30 -2.20
C LYS A 20 -3.66 10.52 -2.77
N SER A 21 -2.36 10.44 -3.02
CA SER A 21 -1.59 11.57 -3.51
C SER A 21 -0.31 11.10 -4.18
N LEU A 22 0.28 11.99 -4.97
CA LEU A 22 1.59 11.82 -5.59
C LEU A 22 2.44 13.02 -5.21
N SER A 23 3.70 12.78 -4.89
CA SER A 23 4.65 13.82 -4.56
C SER A 23 5.93 13.62 -5.33
N LEU A 24 6.37 14.64 -6.06
CA LEU A 24 7.61 14.62 -6.82
C LEU A 24 8.67 15.44 -6.09
N ASP A 25 9.81 14.81 -5.82
CA ASP A 25 10.98 15.49 -5.28
C ASP A 25 12.07 15.48 -6.35
N GLU A 26 12.22 16.62 -7.05
CA GLU A 26 13.19 16.74 -8.12
C GLU A 26 14.63 16.67 -7.61
N ASN A 27 14.89 17.20 -6.42
CA ASN A 27 16.24 17.19 -5.85
C ASN A 27 16.69 15.78 -5.48
N ALA A 28 15.79 14.99 -4.95
CA ALA A 28 16.08 13.61 -4.61
C ALA A 28 15.86 12.66 -5.79
N ALA A 29 15.33 13.15 -6.91
CA ALA A 29 14.95 12.36 -8.08
C ALA A 29 14.04 11.20 -7.68
N SER A 30 12.97 11.50 -6.94
CA SER A 30 12.04 10.48 -6.45
C SER A 30 10.59 10.92 -6.60
N VAL A 31 9.72 9.92 -6.76
CA VAL A 31 8.27 10.07 -6.76
C VAL A 31 7.72 9.24 -5.62
N THR A 32 6.94 9.85 -4.75
CA THR A 32 6.28 9.14 -3.66
C THR A 32 4.79 9.01 -3.96
N VAL A 33 4.31 7.76 -4.02
CA VAL A 33 2.91 7.43 -4.23
C VAL A 33 2.31 7.08 -2.89
N THR A 34 1.41 7.92 -2.38
CA THR A 34 0.75 7.68 -1.11
C THR A 34 -0.55 6.93 -1.36
N VAL A 35 -0.65 5.73 -0.78
CA VAL A 35 -1.79 4.82 -0.94
C VAL A 35 -2.51 4.71 0.39
N GLY A 36 -3.81 4.63 0.35
CA GLY A 36 -4.61 4.47 1.56
C GLY A 36 -5.92 3.76 1.27
N ILE A 37 -6.69 3.57 2.33
CA ILE A 37 -7.99 2.92 2.24
C ILE A 37 -9.07 4.00 2.12
N ALA A 38 -10.06 3.76 1.26
CA ALA A 38 -11.19 4.66 1.07
C ALA A 38 -11.92 4.90 2.40
N GLU A 39 -12.43 6.11 2.59
CA GLU A 39 -13.16 6.48 3.80
C GLU A 39 -14.40 5.59 3.98
N ASN A 40 -14.77 5.38 5.24
CA ASN A 40 -15.95 4.58 5.62
C ASN A 40 -15.85 3.11 5.19
N THR A 41 -14.64 2.61 4.99
CA THR A 41 -14.41 1.21 4.65
C THR A 41 -14.43 0.36 5.90
N GLN A 42 -15.18 -0.73 5.86
CA GLN A 42 -15.21 -1.70 6.93
C GLN A 42 -14.06 -2.69 6.75
N LEU A 43 -13.23 -2.81 7.78
CA LEU A 43 -12.06 -3.70 7.74
C LEU A 43 -12.39 -5.03 8.41
N THR A 44 -11.69 -6.07 7.95
CA THR A 44 -11.92 -7.44 8.43
C THR A 44 -10.61 -8.06 8.89
N CYS A 45 -10.72 -9.01 9.82
CA CYS A 45 -9.57 -9.79 10.24
C CYS A 45 -9.08 -10.68 9.10
N PRO A 46 -7.78 -10.62 8.73
CA PRO A 46 -7.28 -11.47 7.65
C PRO A 46 -7.32 -12.97 7.98
N ALA A 47 -7.43 -13.34 9.24
CA ALA A 47 -7.48 -14.75 9.65
C ALA A 47 -8.88 -15.34 9.59
N CYS A 48 -9.93 -14.59 9.98
CA CYS A 48 -11.29 -15.13 10.07
C CYS A 48 -12.32 -14.37 9.22
N GLY A 49 -11.99 -13.23 8.66
CA GLY A 49 -12.90 -12.46 7.82
C GLY A 49 -13.97 -11.68 8.56
N LYS A 50 -13.97 -11.69 9.88
CA LYS A 50 -14.94 -10.91 10.65
C LYS A 50 -14.60 -9.44 10.65
N SER A 51 -15.62 -8.59 10.66
CA SER A 51 -15.44 -7.16 10.79
C SER A 51 -14.80 -6.83 12.14
N CYS A 52 -13.72 -6.05 12.10
CA CYS A 52 -12.97 -5.70 13.30
C CYS A 52 -12.65 -4.21 13.32
N PRO A 53 -12.58 -3.60 14.50
CA PRO A 53 -12.19 -2.19 14.61
C PRO A 53 -10.70 -2.02 14.31
N VAL A 54 -10.34 -0.83 13.84
CA VAL A 54 -8.94 -0.46 13.66
C VAL A 54 -8.32 -0.24 15.03
N HIS A 55 -7.19 -0.91 15.28
CA HIS A 55 -6.43 -0.72 16.50
C HIS A 55 -5.49 0.47 16.39
N ASP A 56 -4.68 0.50 15.31
CA ASP A 56 -3.78 1.59 14.98
C ASP A 56 -3.34 1.48 13.51
N HIS A 57 -2.39 2.32 13.12
CA HIS A 57 -1.81 2.29 11.79
C HIS A 57 -0.30 2.21 11.89
N ARG A 58 0.32 1.50 10.93
CA ARG A 58 1.77 1.47 10.76
C ARG A 58 2.13 2.15 9.46
N HIS A 59 2.99 3.17 9.54
CA HIS A 59 3.52 3.83 8.34
C HIS A 59 4.60 2.96 7.74
N ARG A 60 4.46 2.61 6.45
CA ARG A 60 5.41 1.77 5.74
C ARG A 60 5.71 2.34 4.37
N LYS A 61 6.88 2.00 3.85
CA LYS A 61 7.33 2.38 2.51
C LYS A 61 7.81 1.15 1.77
N TRP A 62 7.57 1.13 0.45
CA TRP A 62 8.02 0.07 -0.44
C TRP A 62 8.72 0.70 -1.64
N ARG A 63 9.74 0.03 -2.14
CA ARG A 63 10.41 0.41 -3.36
C ARG A 63 9.67 -0.20 -4.54
N HIS A 64 9.37 0.62 -5.54
CA HIS A 64 8.75 0.20 -6.79
C HIS A 64 9.72 0.45 -7.94
N LEU A 65 9.36 0.02 -9.14
CA LEU A 65 10.14 0.29 -10.35
C LEU A 65 10.22 1.80 -10.60
N ASP A 66 11.36 2.24 -11.12
CA ASP A 66 11.56 3.65 -11.39
C ASP A 66 10.56 4.18 -12.41
N THR A 67 10.10 5.40 -12.19
CA THR A 67 9.27 6.13 -13.15
C THR A 67 10.18 7.07 -13.94
N CYS A 68 10.43 6.74 -15.21
CA CYS A 68 11.44 7.42 -16.03
C CYS A 68 12.81 7.29 -15.34
N GLN A 69 13.36 8.37 -14.82
CA GLN A 69 14.65 8.34 -14.11
C GLN A 69 14.48 8.62 -12.63
N PHE A 70 13.23 8.63 -12.14
CA PHE A 70 12.93 8.91 -10.75
C PHE A 70 12.69 7.62 -10.00
N ALA A 71 13.28 7.51 -8.81
CA ALA A 71 12.99 6.42 -7.90
C ALA A 71 11.53 6.52 -7.44
N THR A 72 10.80 5.42 -7.53
CA THR A 72 9.39 5.40 -7.15
C THR A 72 9.22 4.69 -5.81
N ILE A 73 8.63 5.38 -4.86
CA ILE A 73 8.40 4.88 -3.51
C ILE A 73 6.90 4.87 -3.24
N VAL A 74 6.39 3.73 -2.82
CA VAL A 74 4.99 3.59 -2.38
C VAL A 74 4.98 3.71 -0.88
N GLU A 75 4.14 4.60 -0.34
CA GLU A 75 3.98 4.70 1.12
C GLU A 75 2.52 4.60 1.51
N ALA A 76 2.27 4.05 2.67
CA ALA A 76 0.93 3.91 3.20
C ALA A 76 0.95 3.79 4.72
N SER A 77 -0.12 4.31 5.35
CA SER A 77 -0.42 4.01 6.74
C SER A 77 -1.30 2.76 6.75
N VAL A 78 -0.69 1.61 7.01
CA VAL A 78 -1.38 0.33 6.95
C VAL A 78 -2.11 0.08 8.26
N PRO A 79 -3.44 -0.12 8.23
CA PRO A 79 -4.20 -0.37 9.46
C PRO A 79 -3.86 -1.71 10.08
N ARG A 80 -3.86 -1.75 11.42
CA ARG A 80 -3.90 -2.98 12.17
C ARG A 80 -5.27 -3.11 12.81
N VAL A 81 -5.87 -4.28 12.69
CA VAL A 81 -7.20 -4.55 13.23
C VAL A 81 -7.09 -5.44 14.48
N MET A 82 -8.01 -5.28 15.41
CA MET A 82 -8.06 -6.09 16.62
C MET A 82 -9.22 -7.06 16.51
N CYS A 83 -8.89 -8.35 16.45
CA CYS A 83 -9.87 -9.43 16.42
C CYS A 83 -9.99 -10.05 17.81
N PRO A 84 -11.20 -10.22 18.37
CA PRO A 84 -11.35 -10.84 19.68
C PRO A 84 -10.79 -12.26 19.78
N LYS A 85 -10.77 -12.98 18.65
CA LYS A 85 -10.27 -14.37 18.63
C LYS A 85 -8.79 -14.48 18.23
N HIS A 86 -8.31 -13.59 17.35
CA HIS A 86 -6.98 -13.72 16.75
C HIS A 86 -6.01 -12.63 17.16
N GLY A 87 -6.46 -11.65 17.94
CA GLY A 87 -5.62 -10.55 18.38
C GLY A 87 -5.39 -9.49 17.30
N CYS A 88 -4.29 -8.77 17.42
CA CYS A 88 -3.97 -7.66 16.53
C CYS A 88 -3.26 -8.16 15.26
N HIS A 89 -3.78 -7.80 14.09
CA HIS A 89 -3.20 -8.18 12.81
C HIS A 89 -3.07 -6.98 11.88
N THR A 90 -1.90 -6.86 11.21
CA THR A 90 -1.69 -5.89 10.16
C THR A 90 -2.38 -6.39 8.89
N LEU A 91 -3.13 -5.51 8.22
CA LEU A 91 -3.77 -5.88 6.95
C LEU A 91 -2.70 -6.20 5.90
N LEU A 92 -3.04 -7.16 5.03
CA LEU A 92 -2.21 -7.45 3.87
C LEU A 92 -2.43 -6.39 2.79
N VAL A 93 -1.34 -6.01 2.13
CA VAL A 93 -1.41 -5.04 1.03
C VAL A 93 -1.35 -5.77 -0.30
N PRO A 94 -2.07 -5.30 -1.35
CA PRO A 94 -2.10 -6.02 -2.62
C PRO A 94 -0.84 -5.86 -3.47
N TRP A 95 0.00 -4.87 -3.19
CA TRP A 95 1.16 -4.57 -4.02
C TRP A 95 2.47 -5.20 -3.55
N ALA A 96 2.50 -5.86 -2.41
CA ALA A 96 3.72 -6.44 -1.87
C ALA A 96 3.43 -7.66 -1.03
N GLY A 97 4.39 -8.58 -0.96
CA GLY A 97 4.32 -9.74 -0.07
C GLY A 97 4.51 -9.35 1.39
N PRO A 98 4.07 -10.20 2.33
CA PRO A 98 4.24 -9.93 3.75
C PRO A 98 5.71 -9.72 4.12
N GLY A 99 6.00 -8.63 4.83
CA GLY A 99 7.35 -8.32 5.28
C GLY A 99 8.31 -7.82 4.20
N SER A 100 7.89 -7.74 2.95
CA SER A 100 8.74 -7.25 1.87
C SER A 100 8.87 -5.73 1.90
N ARG A 101 10.05 -5.23 1.51
CA ARG A 101 10.31 -3.80 1.31
C ARG A 101 10.08 -3.35 -0.12
N TYR A 102 9.80 -4.28 -1.03
CA TYR A 102 9.68 -4.06 -2.47
C TYR A 102 8.31 -4.46 -2.94
N THR A 103 7.81 -3.76 -3.97
CA THR A 103 6.55 -4.17 -4.60
C THR A 103 6.76 -5.50 -5.35
N LEU A 104 5.66 -6.22 -5.58
CA LEU A 104 5.72 -7.50 -6.27
C LEU A 104 6.31 -7.35 -7.67
N LEU A 105 5.93 -6.29 -8.38
CA LEU A 105 6.44 -6.05 -9.72
C LEU A 105 7.94 -5.77 -9.70
N PHE A 106 8.43 -5.00 -8.73
CA PHE A 106 9.85 -4.74 -8.57
C PHE A 106 10.63 -6.04 -8.34
N GLU A 107 10.14 -6.88 -7.43
CA GLU A 107 10.78 -8.16 -7.13
C GLU A 107 10.85 -9.07 -8.35
N SER A 108 9.77 -9.11 -9.15
CA SER A 108 9.73 -10.00 -10.31
C SER A 108 10.71 -9.62 -11.40
N LEU A 109 11.11 -8.35 -11.50
CA LEU A 109 12.04 -7.86 -12.51
C LEU A 109 13.50 -7.83 -12.04
N VAL A 110 13.73 -7.84 -10.74
CA VAL A 110 15.09 -7.79 -10.18
C VAL A 110 15.67 -9.20 -9.99
N LEU A 111 14.81 -10.17 -9.88
CA LEU A 111 15.23 -11.56 -9.79
C LEU A 111 15.69 -12.06 -11.17
#